data_2f913e64a2b761c8aaf1d7b925df8601
#
_entry.id   2f913e64a2b761c8aaf1d7b925df8601
#
_cell.length_a   1.000
_cell.length_b   1.000
_cell.length_c   1.000
_cell.angle_alpha   90.00
_cell.angle_beta   90.00
_cell.angle_gamma   90.00
#
_symmetry.space_group_name_H-M   'P 1'
#
loop_
_entity.id
_entity.type
_entity.pdbx_description
1 polymer ?
#
loop_
_entity_poly.entity_id
_entity_poly.type
_entity_poly.pdbx_seq_one_letter_code
_entity_poly.pdbx_strand_id
1 'polypeptide(L)'
;MSRQRTIDHSIDRWSAGGVVLRIDPENSGKLTVALCHRRAESLWALPKGTPEEGESVAETAAREVTEETGLQVETGPAIDDTYYSFFRSGSEILGDLTFAEHSNVRINKTVHWYLMTHIGGNTSGHDHEYDDVEWIDIKEASQRLTHRNEARVLEKAVAFYEGRARDSD
;
A
#
# COMPACT_ATOMS: atom_id res chain seq x y z
N MET A 1 -30.52 34.34 -11.97
CA MET A 1 -29.34 33.79 -11.26
C MET A 1 -29.08 32.39 -11.77
N SER A 2 -28.16 32.24 -12.73
CA SER A 2 -27.77 30.93 -13.27
C SER A 2 -26.94 30.20 -12.24
N ARG A 3 -27.44 29.07 -11.74
CA ARG A 3 -26.61 28.09 -11.00
C ARG A 3 -25.59 27.50 -11.97
N GLN A 4 -24.36 27.92 -11.86
CA GLN A 4 -23.22 27.27 -12.51
C GLN A 4 -23.18 25.83 -12.03
N ARG A 5 -23.50 24.88 -12.92
CA ARG A 5 -23.27 23.46 -12.66
C ARG A 5 -21.76 23.26 -12.64
N THR A 6 -21.22 23.11 -11.45
CA THR A 6 -19.85 22.62 -11.27
C THR A 6 -19.83 21.21 -11.84
N ILE A 7 -19.15 21.02 -12.95
CA ILE A 7 -18.91 19.67 -13.49
C ILE A 7 -17.91 19.04 -12.52
N ASP A 8 -18.37 18.10 -11.74
CA ASP A 8 -17.53 17.33 -10.80
C ASP A 8 -16.67 16.37 -11.63
N HIS A 9 -15.48 16.81 -12.01
CA HIS A 9 -14.51 15.98 -12.71
C HIS A 9 -13.91 15.02 -11.68
N SER A 10 -14.21 13.74 -11.83
CA SER A 10 -13.56 12.68 -11.08
C SER A 10 -12.63 11.87 -11.97
N ILE A 11 -11.48 11.49 -11.43
CA ILE A 11 -10.49 10.63 -12.07
C ILE A 11 -10.28 9.40 -11.18
N ASP A 12 -10.41 8.23 -11.78
CA ASP A 12 -10.13 6.99 -11.11
C ASP A 12 -8.65 6.63 -11.27
N ARG A 13 -8.01 6.27 -10.17
CA ARG A 13 -6.61 5.82 -10.10
C ARG A 13 -6.54 4.56 -9.26
N TRP A 14 -5.53 3.74 -9.51
CA TRP A 14 -5.27 2.59 -8.68
C TRP A 14 -3.80 2.49 -8.28
N SER A 15 -3.57 1.75 -7.21
CA SER A 15 -2.27 1.33 -6.72
C SER A 15 -2.34 -0.13 -6.34
N ALA A 16 -1.20 -0.76 -6.20
CA ALA A 16 -1.13 -2.11 -5.67
C ALA A 16 0.01 -2.22 -4.65
N GLY A 17 -0.17 -3.08 -3.69
CA GLY A 17 0.81 -3.30 -2.64
C GLY A 17 0.65 -4.64 -1.95
N GLY A 18 1.40 -4.86 -0.90
CA GLY A 18 1.42 -6.14 -0.24
C GLY A 18 1.62 -6.11 1.26
N VAL A 19 1.15 -7.18 1.89
CA VAL A 19 1.42 -7.50 3.27
C VAL A 19 2.49 -8.59 3.28
N VAL A 20 3.73 -8.21 3.61
CA VAL A 20 4.87 -9.14 3.66
C VAL A 20 4.97 -9.71 5.07
N LEU A 21 4.65 -10.99 5.20
CA LEU A 21 4.70 -11.70 6.48
C LEU A 21 5.90 -12.63 6.54
N ARG A 22 6.49 -12.76 7.73
CA ARG A 22 7.48 -13.79 8.06
C ARG A 22 7.44 -14.18 9.54
N ILE A 23 7.89 -15.37 9.84
CA ILE A 23 8.23 -15.74 11.21
C ILE A 23 9.53 -15.04 11.59
N ASP A 24 9.57 -14.44 12.77
CA ASP A 24 10.77 -13.78 13.29
C ASP A 24 11.91 -14.81 13.44
N PRO A 25 13.06 -14.61 12.77
CA PRO A 25 14.17 -15.56 12.83
C PRO A 25 14.83 -15.64 14.22
N GLU A 26 14.75 -14.57 15.02
CA GLU A 26 15.34 -14.50 16.35
C GLU A 26 14.38 -14.94 17.46
N ASN A 27 13.08 -14.92 17.17
CA ASN A 27 12.03 -15.24 18.13
C ASN A 27 10.99 -16.17 17.46
N SER A 28 11.37 -17.42 17.31
CA SER A 28 10.55 -18.43 16.64
C SER A 28 9.16 -18.54 17.26
N GLY A 29 8.12 -18.43 16.40
CA GLY A 29 6.72 -18.43 16.77
C GLY A 29 6.07 -17.04 16.74
N LYS A 30 6.83 -15.96 16.59
CA LYS A 30 6.26 -14.63 16.35
C LYS A 30 6.13 -14.34 14.87
N LEU A 31 4.93 -14.03 14.45
CA LEU A 31 4.65 -13.54 13.11
C LEU A 31 4.88 -12.02 13.07
N THR A 32 5.66 -11.58 12.08
CA THR A 32 5.99 -10.17 11.87
C THR A 32 5.60 -9.72 10.47
N VAL A 33 5.40 -8.43 10.32
CA VAL A 33 5.08 -7.76 9.05
C VAL A 33 6.07 -6.63 8.79
N ALA A 34 6.43 -6.41 7.53
CA ALA A 34 7.22 -5.25 7.13
C ALA A 34 6.33 -4.02 7.02
N LEU A 35 6.64 -2.97 7.77
CA LEU A 35 5.98 -1.66 7.68
C LEU A 35 6.98 -0.58 7.26
N CYS A 36 6.50 0.35 6.47
CA CYS A 36 7.22 1.54 6.03
C CYS A 36 6.89 2.73 6.94
N HIS A 37 7.89 3.54 7.27
CA HIS A 37 7.75 4.68 8.16
C HIS A 37 8.26 5.97 7.52
N ARG A 38 7.44 7.01 7.54
CA ARG A 38 7.81 8.37 7.14
C ARG A 38 7.73 9.28 8.36
N ARG A 39 8.90 9.67 8.87
CA ARG A 39 9.05 10.35 10.18
C ARG A 39 8.40 11.71 10.22
N ALA A 40 8.59 12.52 9.16
CA ALA A 40 8.06 13.88 9.09
C ALA A 40 6.53 13.92 9.24
N GLU A 41 5.84 12.90 8.78
CA GLU A 41 4.38 12.80 8.82
C GLU A 41 3.88 11.88 9.95
N SER A 42 4.79 11.25 10.69
CA SER A 42 4.48 10.18 11.66
C SER A 42 3.63 9.06 11.03
N LEU A 43 3.89 8.78 9.75
CA LEU A 43 3.12 7.84 8.95
C LEU A 43 3.73 6.44 9.03
N TRP A 44 2.93 5.48 9.45
CA TRP A 44 3.21 4.05 9.32
C TRP A 44 2.25 3.43 8.31
N ALA A 45 2.77 2.75 7.31
CA ALA A 45 1.99 2.26 6.19
C ALA A 45 2.48 0.88 5.69
N LEU A 46 1.59 0.17 5.03
CA LEU A 46 1.94 -0.98 4.20
C LEU A 46 2.55 -0.48 2.87
N PRO A 47 3.57 -1.17 2.31
CA PRO A 47 4.19 -0.79 1.05
C PRO A 47 3.20 -0.93 -0.12
N LYS A 48 3.14 0.10 -0.96
CA LYS A 48 2.26 0.16 -2.14
C LYS A 48 2.62 1.33 -3.04
N GLY A 49 2.38 1.19 -4.32
CA GLY A 49 2.55 2.32 -5.23
C GLY A 49 1.74 2.20 -6.53
N THR A 50 2.10 3.01 -7.49
CA THR A 50 1.36 3.20 -8.74
C THR A 50 1.89 2.31 -9.88
N PRO A 51 1.01 1.88 -10.82
CA PRO A 51 1.46 1.04 -11.93
C PRO A 51 2.38 1.79 -12.89
N GLU A 52 3.32 1.06 -13.46
CA GLU A 52 4.01 1.44 -14.68
C GLU A 52 3.28 0.93 -15.93
N GLU A 53 3.63 1.48 -17.08
CA GLU A 53 3.00 1.09 -18.34
C GLU A 53 3.19 -0.40 -18.63
N GLY A 54 2.09 -1.11 -18.86
CA GLY A 54 2.09 -2.53 -19.21
C GLY A 54 2.10 -3.49 -18.02
N GLU A 55 2.20 -2.99 -16.79
CA GLU A 55 2.16 -3.86 -15.61
C GLU A 55 0.74 -4.36 -15.29
N SER A 56 0.66 -5.61 -14.90
CA SER A 56 -0.51 -6.14 -14.20
C SER A 56 -0.55 -5.66 -12.74
N VAL A 57 -1.70 -5.83 -12.08
CA VAL A 57 -1.87 -5.44 -10.67
C VAL A 57 -0.89 -6.18 -9.76
N ALA A 58 -0.67 -7.48 -9.99
CA ALA A 58 0.26 -8.29 -9.20
C ALA A 58 1.73 -7.89 -9.43
N GLU A 59 2.10 -7.57 -10.67
CA GLU A 59 3.45 -7.09 -11.01
C GLU A 59 3.74 -5.74 -10.35
N THR A 60 2.80 -4.80 -10.43
CA THR A 60 2.91 -3.53 -9.72
C THR A 60 3.10 -3.73 -8.22
N ALA A 61 2.29 -4.60 -7.60
CA ALA A 61 2.40 -4.88 -6.17
C ALA A 61 3.78 -5.45 -5.80
N ALA A 62 4.30 -6.41 -6.58
CA ALA A 62 5.61 -7.01 -6.32
C ALA A 62 6.75 -6.01 -6.49
N ARG A 63 6.74 -5.20 -7.55
CA ARG A 63 7.74 -4.17 -7.81
C ARG A 63 7.75 -3.12 -6.70
N GLU A 64 6.61 -2.54 -6.40
CA GLU A 64 6.48 -1.49 -5.39
C GLU A 64 6.91 -1.97 -4.00
N VAL A 65 6.48 -3.17 -3.59
CA VAL A 65 6.92 -3.76 -2.33
C VAL A 65 8.44 -3.95 -2.30
N THR A 66 9.03 -4.42 -3.40
CA THR A 66 10.49 -4.61 -3.49
C THR A 66 11.24 -3.28 -3.41
N GLU A 67 10.80 -2.25 -4.12
CA GLU A 67 11.43 -0.93 -4.13
C GLU A 67 11.30 -0.25 -2.78
N GLU A 68 10.11 -0.16 -2.23
CA GLU A 68 9.84 0.54 -0.96
C GLU A 68 10.41 -0.16 0.26
N THR A 69 10.58 -1.50 0.21
CA THR A 69 11.04 -2.27 1.38
C THR A 69 12.46 -2.83 1.26
N GLY A 70 13.01 -2.95 0.06
CA GLY A 70 14.26 -3.66 -0.20
C GLY A 70 14.13 -5.19 -0.10
N LEU A 71 12.93 -5.70 0.09
CA LEU A 71 12.67 -7.13 0.24
C LEU A 71 12.40 -7.80 -1.11
N GLN A 72 12.90 -9.01 -1.28
CA GLN A 72 12.48 -9.90 -2.35
C GLN A 72 11.27 -10.70 -1.87
N VAL A 73 10.19 -10.68 -2.66
CA VAL A 73 8.91 -11.27 -2.27
C VAL A 73 8.35 -12.19 -3.34
N GLU A 74 7.65 -13.21 -2.89
CA GLU A 74 6.77 -14.02 -3.72
C GLU A 74 5.33 -13.55 -3.51
N THR A 75 4.66 -13.17 -4.60
CA THR A 75 3.27 -12.71 -4.57
C THR A 75 2.33 -13.89 -4.42
N GLY A 76 1.56 -13.88 -3.36
CA GLY A 76 0.51 -14.83 -3.07
C GLY A 76 -0.87 -14.36 -3.54
N PRO A 77 -1.95 -14.78 -2.86
CA PRO A 77 -3.32 -14.40 -3.24
C PRO A 77 -3.63 -12.94 -2.97
N ALA A 78 -4.57 -12.41 -3.74
CA ALA A 78 -5.23 -11.14 -3.42
C ALA A 78 -5.98 -11.26 -2.09
N ILE A 79 -5.85 -10.24 -1.23
CA ILE A 79 -6.45 -10.23 0.11
C ILE A 79 -7.68 -9.35 0.15
N ASP A 80 -7.55 -8.10 -0.33
CA ASP A 80 -8.57 -7.06 -0.21
C ASP A 80 -8.31 -5.91 -1.18
N ASP A 81 -9.32 -5.08 -1.35
CA ASP A 81 -9.22 -3.78 -1.99
C ASP A 81 -9.65 -2.70 -1.01
N THR A 82 -8.90 -1.61 -0.95
CA THR A 82 -9.26 -0.43 -0.16
C THR A 82 -9.54 0.76 -1.06
N TYR A 83 -10.47 1.63 -0.63
CA TYR A 83 -10.94 2.76 -1.43
C TYR A 83 -10.85 4.05 -0.63
N TYR A 84 -10.35 5.11 -1.26
CA TYR A 84 -10.41 6.44 -0.72
C TYR A 84 -10.48 7.49 -1.82
N SER A 85 -10.95 8.70 -1.46
CA SER A 85 -11.02 9.83 -2.38
C SER A 85 -10.38 11.05 -1.75
N PHE A 86 -9.75 11.86 -2.58
CA PHE A 86 -9.19 13.14 -2.18
C PHE A 86 -9.32 14.14 -3.33
N PHE A 87 -9.13 15.42 -3.02
CA PHE A 87 -9.15 16.48 -4.03
C PHE A 87 -7.74 16.96 -4.33
N ARG A 88 -7.47 17.20 -5.60
CA ARG A 88 -6.28 17.92 -6.06
C ARG A 88 -6.67 19.05 -6.98
N SER A 89 -5.80 20.05 -7.04
CA SER A 89 -5.97 21.15 -8.01
C SER A 89 -5.83 20.60 -9.43
N GLY A 90 -6.66 21.10 -10.35
CA GLY A 90 -6.61 20.65 -11.73
C GLY A 90 -5.26 20.92 -12.40
N SER A 91 -4.55 21.98 -12.01
CA SER A 91 -3.20 22.30 -12.50
C SER A 91 -2.14 21.24 -12.14
N GLU A 92 -2.27 20.60 -10.97
CA GLU A 92 -1.35 19.51 -10.56
C GLU A 92 -1.56 18.22 -11.35
N ILE A 93 -2.75 18.04 -11.93
CA ILE A 93 -3.13 16.77 -12.57
C ILE A 93 -2.97 16.86 -14.09
N LEU A 94 -3.34 17.96 -14.69
CA LEU A 94 -3.46 18.13 -16.14
C LEU A 94 -2.29 18.91 -16.76
N GLY A 95 -1.32 19.34 -15.94
CA GLY A 95 -0.23 20.17 -16.40
C GLY A 95 -0.73 21.54 -16.92
N ASP A 96 -0.03 22.09 -17.87
CA ASP A 96 -0.17 23.48 -18.34
C ASP A 96 -1.47 23.78 -19.14
N LEU A 97 -2.55 23.08 -18.90
CA LEU A 97 -3.84 23.36 -19.54
C LEU A 97 -4.59 24.44 -18.77
N THR A 98 -4.67 25.62 -19.36
CA THR A 98 -5.21 26.88 -18.82
C THR A 98 -6.66 26.86 -18.31
N PHE A 99 -7.37 25.78 -18.44
CA PHE A 99 -8.73 25.57 -17.91
C PHE A 99 -8.78 25.08 -16.46
N ALA A 100 -7.64 24.68 -15.88
CA ALA A 100 -7.59 23.90 -14.64
C ALA A 100 -7.27 24.72 -13.39
N GLU A 101 -6.90 25.97 -13.50
CA GLU A 101 -6.34 26.74 -12.37
C GLU A 101 -7.32 26.97 -11.19
N HIS A 102 -8.62 26.74 -11.39
CA HIS A 102 -9.65 26.99 -10.36
C HIS A 102 -10.59 25.79 -10.11
N SER A 103 -10.30 24.62 -10.68
CA SER A 103 -11.13 23.43 -10.48
C SER A 103 -10.45 22.42 -9.56
N ASN A 104 -11.16 22.00 -8.52
CA ASN A 104 -10.76 20.84 -7.74
C ASN A 104 -11.24 19.57 -8.45
N VAL A 105 -10.31 18.67 -8.74
CA VAL A 105 -10.61 17.37 -9.31
C VAL A 105 -10.61 16.33 -8.19
N ARG A 106 -11.70 15.56 -8.13
CA ARG A 106 -11.78 14.43 -7.21
C ARG A 106 -10.98 13.27 -7.78
N ILE A 107 -10.04 12.75 -7.01
CA ILE A 107 -9.34 11.52 -7.31
C ILE A 107 -9.96 10.39 -6.48
N ASN A 108 -10.49 9.39 -7.15
CA ASN A 108 -10.92 8.15 -6.51
C ASN A 108 -9.79 7.13 -6.64
N LYS A 109 -9.30 6.62 -5.54
CA LYS A 109 -8.18 5.68 -5.54
C LYS A 109 -8.59 4.33 -4.97
N THR A 110 -8.30 3.29 -5.74
CA THR A 110 -8.38 1.89 -5.30
C THR A 110 -6.97 1.40 -5.01
N VAL A 111 -6.77 0.68 -3.91
CA VAL A 111 -5.53 -0.03 -3.64
C VAL A 111 -5.80 -1.52 -3.57
N HIS A 112 -5.14 -2.28 -4.41
CA HIS A 112 -5.20 -3.75 -4.46
C HIS A 112 -4.11 -4.33 -3.58
N TRP A 113 -4.47 -5.22 -2.65
CA TRP A 113 -3.56 -5.78 -1.67
C TRP A 113 -3.36 -7.28 -1.84
N TYR A 114 -2.10 -7.71 -1.76
CA TYR A 114 -1.69 -9.11 -1.86
C TYR A 114 -1.00 -9.59 -0.59
N LEU A 115 -1.22 -10.85 -0.23
CA LEU A 115 -0.37 -11.54 0.72
C LEU A 115 0.94 -11.87 0.03
N MET A 116 2.06 -11.57 0.67
CA MET A 116 3.40 -11.82 0.12
C MET A 116 4.29 -12.56 1.11
N THR A 117 5.09 -13.45 0.58
CA THR A 117 6.08 -14.20 1.34
C THR A 117 7.46 -13.60 1.14
N HIS A 118 8.18 -13.33 2.22
CA HIS A 118 9.58 -12.90 2.17
C HIS A 118 10.46 -14.06 1.71
N ILE A 119 11.22 -13.87 0.64
CA ILE A 119 12.14 -14.87 0.08
C ILE A 119 13.60 -14.41 0.02
N GLY A 120 13.89 -13.17 0.36
CA GLY A 120 15.24 -12.61 0.37
C GLY A 120 15.24 -11.09 0.49
N GLY A 121 16.39 -10.48 0.26
CA GLY A 121 16.58 -9.05 0.41
C GLY A 121 16.68 -8.59 1.86
N ASN A 122 16.84 -7.29 2.05
CA ASN A 122 17.03 -6.67 3.36
C ASN A 122 16.36 -5.30 3.40
N THR A 123 15.73 -4.95 4.51
CA THR A 123 15.05 -3.66 4.69
C THR A 123 15.96 -2.44 4.55
N SER A 124 17.27 -2.58 4.70
CA SER A 124 18.23 -1.51 4.43
C SER A 124 18.37 -1.16 2.93
N GLY A 125 17.85 -2.01 2.04
CA GLY A 125 17.86 -1.81 0.59
C GLY A 125 16.64 -1.09 0.04
N HIS A 126 15.77 -0.53 0.91
CA HIS A 126 14.61 0.25 0.50
C HIS A 126 15.02 1.54 -0.23
N ASP A 127 14.13 2.04 -1.08
CA ASP A 127 14.31 3.34 -1.75
C ASP A 127 14.21 4.53 -0.78
N HIS A 128 14.12 5.75 -1.33
CA HIS A 128 14.07 6.97 -0.53
C HIS A 128 12.64 7.48 -0.28
N GLU A 129 11.62 6.73 -0.63
CA GLU A 129 10.23 7.16 -0.40
C GLU A 129 9.87 7.15 1.09
N TYR A 130 10.42 6.20 1.84
CA TYR A 130 10.27 6.10 3.29
C TYR A 130 11.61 6.27 4.00
N ASP A 131 11.57 6.75 5.24
CA ASP A 131 12.76 6.92 6.07
C ASP A 131 13.27 5.60 6.64
N ASP A 132 12.35 4.71 7.02
CA ASP A 132 12.64 3.42 7.62
C ASP A 132 11.69 2.34 7.12
N VAL A 133 12.18 1.11 7.13
CA VAL A 133 11.37 -0.10 6.97
C VAL A 133 11.71 -1.06 8.09
N GLU A 134 10.70 -1.46 8.86
CA GLU A 134 10.88 -2.26 10.05
C GLU A 134 10.01 -3.53 10.02
N TRP A 135 10.56 -4.62 10.55
CA TRP A 135 9.80 -5.82 10.88
C TRP A 135 9.17 -5.66 12.26
N ILE A 136 7.86 -5.69 12.32
CA ILE A 136 7.08 -5.40 13.53
C ILE A 136 6.16 -6.58 13.83
N ASP A 137 6.03 -6.95 15.11
CA ASP A 137 5.04 -7.94 15.56
C ASP A 137 3.65 -7.55 15.08
N ILE A 138 2.87 -8.50 14.57
CA ILE A 138 1.58 -8.21 13.93
C ILE A 138 0.57 -7.50 14.84
N LYS A 139 0.60 -7.76 16.16
CA LYS A 139 -0.29 -7.09 17.12
C LYS A 139 0.10 -5.63 17.30
N GLU A 140 1.40 -5.36 17.38
CA GLU A 140 1.94 -4.02 17.46
C GLU A 140 1.74 -3.27 16.14
N ALA A 141 1.98 -3.92 15.00
CA ALA A 141 1.79 -3.35 13.68
C ALA A 141 0.35 -2.87 13.43
N SER A 142 -0.64 -3.65 13.85
CA SER A 142 -2.06 -3.26 13.74
C SER A 142 -2.38 -1.96 14.49
N GLN A 143 -1.67 -1.69 15.60
CA GLN A 143 -1.83 -0.46 16.37
C GLN A 143 -1.01 0.72 15.82
N ARG A 144 0.14 0.44 15.19
CA ARG A 144 1.03 1.46 14.61
C ARG A 144 0.52 1.99 13.27
N LEU A 145 -0.12 1.16 12.45
CA LEU A 145 -0.64 1.58 11.15
C LEU A 145 -1.51 2.83 11.28
N THR A 146 -1.13 3.88 10.55
CA THR A 146 -1.80 5.18 10.60
C THR A 146 -3.23 5.10 10.07
N HIS A 147 -3.44 4.30 9.03
CA HIS A 147 -4.74 4.16 8.39
C HIS A 147 -5.46 2.87 8.81
N ARG A 148 -6.66 3.02 9.35
CA ARG A 148 -7.48 1.89 9.81
C ARG A 148 -7.82 0.86 8.73
N ASN A 149 -7.97 1.29 7.48
CA ASN A 149 -8.20 0.39 6.37
C ASN A 149 -7.01 -0.54 6.12
N GLU A 150 -5.77 -0.05 6.27
CA GLU A 150 -4.56 -0.88 6.18
C GLU A 150 -4.44 -1.85 7.38
N ALA A 151 -4.83 -1.44 8.57
CA ALA A 151 -4.89 -2.35 9.71
C ALA A 151 -5.86 -3.51 9.48
N ARG A 152 -7.01 -3.26 8.85
CA ARG A 152 -7.96 -4.32 8.44
C ARG A 152 -7.38 -5.23 7.36
N VAL A 153 -6.63 -4.68 6.42
CA VAL A 153 -5.90 -5.48 5.41
C VAL A 153 -4.91 -6.41 6.09
N LEU A 154 -4.13 -5.92 7.06
CA LEU A 154 -3.22 -6.73 7.85
C LEU A 154 -3.94 -7.86 8.58
N GLU A 155 -5.06 -7.57 9.25
CA GLU A 155 -5.88 -8.58 9.95
C GLU A 155 -6.35 -9.68 8.99
N LYS A 156 -6.83 -9.33 7.81
CA LYS A 156 -7.23 -10.30 6.78
C LYS A 156 -6.05 -11.13 6.27
N ALA A 157 -4.89 -10.50 6.05
CA ALA A 157 -3.69 -11.19 5.63
C ALA A 157 -3.23 -12.23 6.66
N VAL A 158 -3.26 -11.87 7.94
CA VAL A 158 -2.91 -12.78 9.05
C VAL A 158 -3.88 -13.95 9.12
N ALA A 159 -5.19 -13.69 9.05
CA ALA A 159 -6.20 -14.74 9.06
C ALA A 159 -6.03 -15.72 7.87
N PHE A 160 -5.69 -15.20 6.70
CA PHE A 160 -5.43 -16.01 5.52
C PHE A 160 -4.16 -16.85 5.67
N TYR A 161 -3.08 -16.26 6.20
CA TYR A 161 -1.82 -16.95 6.48
C TYR A 161 -2.00 -18.09 7.47
N GLU A 162 -2.69 -17.84 8.59
CA GLU A 162 -2.96 -18.85 9.62
C GLU A 162 -3.89 -19.96 9.13
N GLY A 163 -4.87 -19.64 8.27
CA GLY A 163 -5.74 -20.63 7.63
C GLY A 163 -4.94 -21.62 6.78
N ARG A 164 -4.04 -21.12 5.94
CA ARG A 164 -3.17 -21.97 5.10
C ARG A 164 -2.21 -22.86 5.90
N ALA A 165 -1.71 -22.36 7.02
CA ALA A 165 -0.82 -23.13 7.89
C ALA A 165 -1.55 -24.35 8.49
N ARG A 166 -2.85 -24.22 8.82
CA ARG A 166 -3.66 -25.35 9.34
C ARG A 166 -4.02 -26.40 8.30
N ASP A 167 -4.16 -26.01 7.04
CA ASP A 167 -4.51 -26.92 5.94
C ASP A 167 -3.29 -27.71 5.44
N SER A 168 -2.07 -27.38 5.92
CA SER A 168 -0.80 -28.00 5.51
C SER A 168 -0.27 -29.03 6.52
N ASP A 169 -0.90 -29.15 7.69
CA ASP A 169 -0.62 -30.14 8.75
C ASP A 169 -1.61 -31.34 8.67
#